data_124397df98df83477577d0828f9a8dc4
#
_entry.id   124397df98df83477577d0828f9a8dc4
#
_cell.length_a   1.000
_cell.length_b   1.000
_cell.length_c   1.000
_cell.angle_alpha   90.00
_cell.angle_beta   90.00
_cell.angle_gamma   90.00
#
_symmetry.space_group_name_H-M   'P 1'
#
loop_
_entity.id
_entity.type
_entity.pdbx_description
1 polymer ?
#
loop_
_entity_poly.entity_id
_entity_poly.type
_entity_poly.pdbx_seq_one_letter_code
_entity_poly.pdbx_strand_id
1 'polypeptide(L)'
;MTSLVRIMGAALTLGVVGLPHVAQTTETRLRTCLSAGETRETLQTMKLLPPYRAVEEAGRGMPGESVGIKLCRLNQQMVYDVTILRHDGHLVHMLVDATNGTLMSLRPGS
;
A
#
# COMPACT_ATOMS: atom_id res chain seq x y z
N MET A 1 -63.15 -7.30 11.51
CA MET A 1 -62.69 -7.34 11.33
C MET A 1 -61.83 -6.92 11.02
N THR A 2 -61.52 -6.92 11.03
CA THR A 2 -60.74 -6.72 10.69
C THR A 2 -59.70 -6.37 10.64
N SER A 3 -59.40 -6.39 10.84
CA SER A 3 -58.45 -6.15 10.79
C SER A 3 -57.51 -6.06 10.50
N LEU A 4 -57.23 -6.20 10.40
CA LEU A 4 -56.37 -6.21 10.15
C LEU A 4 -55.44 -5.90 9.83
N VAL A 5 -55.29 -5.94 9.82
CA VAL A 5 -54.49 -5.77 9.44
C VAL A 5 -53.56 -5.37 9.27
N ARG A 6 -53.33 -5.33 9.32
CA ARG A 6 -52.54 -5.03 9.14
C ARG A 6 -51.58 -4.71 9.11
N ILE A 7 -51.20 -4.81 9.22
CA ILE A 7 -50.34 -4.62 9.17
C ILE A 7 -49.40 -4.52 8.91
N MET A 8 -49.18 -4.73 8.88
CA MET A 8 -48.33 -4.85 8.63
C MET A 8 -47.46 -4.38 8.20
N GLY A 9 -47.17 -4.33 8.07
CA GLY A 9 -46.24 -4.17 7.64
C GLY A 9 -45.37 -3.59 7.60
N ALA A 10 -45.10 -3.54 7.60
CA ALA A 10 -44.26 -3.17 7.49
C ALA A 10 -43.18 -3.18 7.55
N ALA A 11 -42.85 -3.26 7.60
CA ALA A 11 -41.85 -3.44 7.66
C ALA A 11 -40.91 -3.16 7.12
N LEU A 12 -40.68 -3.22 6.86
CA LEU A 12 -39.81 -3.16 6.41
C LEU A 12 -38.91 -2.64 6.22
N THR A 13 -38.67 -2.60 6.16
CA THR A 13 -37.80 -2.22 5.93
C THR A 13 -36.79 -2.03 5.97
N LEU A 14 -36.46 -2.13 6.06
CA LEU A 14 -35.47 -2.06 6.13
C LEU A 14 -34.51 -1.98 5.74
N GLY A 15 -34.18 -2.18 5.68
CA GLY A 15 -33.14 -2.37 5.42
C GLY A 15 -32.39 -1.78 4.93
N VAL A 16 -32.01 -1.76 4.62
CA VAL A 16 -31.28 -1.47 4.10
C VAL A 16 -30.29 -1.03 4.17
N VAL A 17 -29.87 -0.95 4.23
CA VAL A 17 -28.99 -0.64 4.40
C VAL A 17 -27.93 -0.66 4.07
N GLY A 18 -27.47 -0.67 3.80
CA GLY A 18 -26.48 -0.75 3.36
C GLY A 18 -25.48 -0.60 3.35
N LEU A 19 -24.93 -0.62 3.10
CA LEU A 19 -24.07 -0.62 3.16
C LEU A 19 -23.12 -0.44 2.48
N PRO A 20 -22.65 -0.37 2.18
CA PRO A 20 -21.78 -0.33 1.34
C PRO A 20 -20.65 0.35 1.41
N HIS A 21 -19.98 0.68 1.28
CA HIS A 21 -18.94 1.35 1.36
C HIS A 21 -17.75 0.75 1.43
N VAL A 22 -17.49 -0.15 1.28
CA VAL A 22 -16.32 -0.74 1.40
C VAL A 22 -15.39 -0.58 0.33
N ALA A 23 -15.69 -0.10 -0.75
CA ALA A 23 -14.81 -0.10 -1.88
C ALA A 23 -13.64 0.83 -1.79
N GLN A 24 -13.66 1.77 -0.92
CA GLN A 24 -12.66 2.73 -1.01
C GLN A 24 -11.31 2.30 -0.60
N THR A 25 -11.14 1.18 0.03
CA THR A 25 -9.84 0.81 0.51
C THR A 25 -9.06 -0.02 -0.46
N THR A 26 -9.51 -0.13 -1.68
CA THR A 26 -8.86 -0.99 -2.64
C THR A 26 -7.41 -0.67 -2.84
N GLU A 27 -7.08 0.57 -2.99
CA GLU A 27 -5.71 0.93 -3.24
C GLU A 27 -4.83 0.57 -2.11
N THR A 28 -5.27 0.79 -0.90
CA THR A 28 -4.46 0.50 0.25
C THR A 28 -4.12 -0.97 0.32
N ARG A 29 -5.01 -1.81 -0.11
CA ARG A 29 -4.76 -3.22 -0.03
C ARG A 29 -3.81 -3.75 -1.04
N LEU A 30 -3.51 -2.99 -2.10
CA LEU A 30 -2.59 -3.46 -3.11
C LEU A 30 -1.17 -3.51 -2.59
N ARG A 31 -0.86 -2.79 -1.55
CA ARG A 31 0.49 -2.76 -1.04
C ARG A 31 0.48 -3.01 0.47
N THR A 32 1.23 -4.01 0.88
CA THR A 32 1.37 -4.35 2.28
C THR A 32 2.85 -4.38 2.60
N CYS A 33 3.25 -3.58 3.57
CA CYS A 33 4.66 -3.51 3.93
C CYS A 33 4.97 -4.44 5.08
N LEU A 34 6.13 -5.05 5.02
CA LEU A 34 6.55 -6.06 5.98
C LEU A 34 7.16 -5.40 7.21
N SER A 35 7.05 -6.07 8.33
CA SER A 35 7.73 -5.64 9.54
C SER A 35 9.23 -5.89 9.37
N ALA A 36 10.01 -5.38 10.32
CA ALA A 36 11.46 -5.58 10.28
C ALA A 36 11.81 -7.06 10.33
N GLY A 37 11.10 -7.82 11.17
CA GLY A 37 11.38 -9.26 11.26
C GLY A 37 11.02 -10.00 10.00
N GLU A 38 9.86 -9.69 9.44
CA GLU A 38 9.43 -10.31 8.20
C GLU A 38 10.36 -9.95 7.05
N THR A 39 10.84 -8.71 7.04
CA THR A 39 11.77 -8.28 6.01
C THR A 39 13.05 -9.10 6.08
N ARG A 40 13.59 -9.26 7.27
CA ARG A 40 14.82 -10.01 7.45
C ARG A 40 14.66 -11.46 6.98
N GLU A 41 13.53 -12.05 7.35
CA GLU A 41 13.24 -13.41 6.95
C GLU A 41 13.11 -13.54 5.44
N THR A 42 12.38 -12.62 4.83
CA THR A 42 12.17 -12.64 3.39
C THR A 42 13.48 -12.49 2.63
N LEU A 43 14.35 -11.62 3.12
CA LEU A 43 15.64 -11.43 2.46
C LEU A 43 16.52 -12.66 2.55
N GLN A 44 16.29 -13.51 3.54
CA GLN A 44 17.06 -14.74 3.67
C GLN A 44 16.52 -15.85 2.78
N THR A 45 15.24 -15.81 2.44
CA THR A 45 14.61 -16.91 1.71
C THR A 45 14.36 -16.60 0.26
N MET A 46 14.36 -15.34 -0.14
CA MET A 46 14.14 -14.95 -1.52
C MET A 46 15.36 -14.23 -2.06
N LYS A 47 15.56 -14.33 -3.36
CA LYS A 47 16.66 -13.64 -3.99
C LYS A 47 16.26 -12.23 -4.33
N LEU A 48 16.42 -11.34 -3.37
CA LEU A 48 16.10 -9.94 -3.56
C LEU A 48 17.35 -9.12 -3.43
N LEU A 49 17.34 -7.94 -4.05
CA LEU A 49 18.43 -6.99 -3.88
C LEU A 49 18.49 -6.56 -2.43
N PRO A 50 19.68 -6.30 -1.93
CA PRO A 50 19.77 -5.74 -0.57
C PRO A 50 19.21 -4.32 -0.55
N PRO A 51 18.73 -3.87 0.59
CA PRO A 51 18.10 -2.54 0.66
C PRO A 51 18.97 -1.41 0.15
N TYR A 52 20.28 -1.46 0.38
CA TYR A 52 21.13 -0.36 -0.04
C TYR A 52 21.14 -0.19 -1.56
N ARG A 53 20.93 -1.28 -2.30
CA ARG A 53 20.87 -1.19 -3.74
C ARG A 53 19.60 -0.48 -4.18
N ALA A 54 18.49 -0.72 -3.47
CA ALA A 54 17.26 -0.03 -3.78
C ALA A 54 17.41 1.48 -3.53
N VAL A 55 18.12 1.83 -2.47
CA VAL A 55 18.37 3.24 -2.18
C VAL A 55 19.19 3.88 -3.29
N GLU A 56 20.20 3.17 -3.78
CA GLU A 56 21.01 3.69 -4.88
C GLU A 56 20.17 3.91 -6.13
N GLU A 57 19.34 2.94 -6.48
CA GLU A 57 18.51 3.07 -7.68
C GLU A 57 17.51 4.21 -7.54
N ALA A 58 16.89 4.32 -6.36
CA ALA A 58 15.96 5.41 -6.13
C ALA A 58 16.64 6.76 -6.24
N GLY A 59 17.87 6.84 -5.74
CA GLY A 59 18.63 8.09 -5.80
C GLY A 59 18.97 8.53 -7.21
N ARG A 60 19.11 7.58 -8.11
CA ARG A 60 19.35 7.94 -9.50
C ARG A 60 18.10 8.54 -10.13
N GLY A 61 16.91 8.08 -9.68
CA GLY A 61 15.67 8.59 -10.23
C GLY A 61 15.20 9.88 -9.58
N MET A 62 15.62 10.13 -8.36
CA MET A 62 15.14 11.29 -7.64
C MET A 62 16.22 11.79 -6.69
N PRO A 63 16.88 12.89 -7.02
CA PRO A 63 17.92 13.43 -6.13
C PRO A 63 17.32 13.84 -4.79
N GLY A 64 18.06 13.56 -3.73
CA GLY A 64 17.62 13.90 -2.40
C GLY A 64 18.23 12.94 -1.41
N GLU A 65 17.71 12.98 -0.19
CA GLU A 65 18.24 12.16 0.88
C GLU A 65 17.24 11.05 1.20
N SER A 66 17.71 9.82 1.20
CA SER A 66 16.85 8.69 1.58
C SER A 66 16.64 8.74 3.09
N VAL A 67 15.40 8.86 3.50
CA VAL A 67 15.06 8.95 4.92
C VAL A 67 14.26 7.76 5.40
N GLY A 68 13.96 6.80 4.54
CA GLY A 68 13.26 5.60 4.95
C GLY A 68 13.19 4.60 3.83
N ILE A 69 13.06 3.33 4.21
CA ILE A 69 12.92 2.27 3.24
C ILE A 69 12.11 1.15 3.88
N LYS A 70 11.22 0.56 3.12
CA LYS A 70 10.43 -0.58 3.57
C LYS A 70 10.34 -1.59 2.45
N LEU A 71 10.33 -2.85 2.81
CA LEU A 71 10.06 -3.91 1.84
C LEU A 71 8.58 -4.19 1.87
N CYS A 72 7.93 -4.14 0.74
CA CYS A 72 6.49 -4.28 0.67
C CYS A 72 6.11 -5.27 -0.41
N ARG A 73 4.91 -5.80 -0.27
CA ARG A 73 4.34 -6.67 -1.28
C ARG A 73 3.30 -5.87 -2.04
N LEU A 74 3.49 -5.75 -3.34
CA LEU A 74 2.57 -5.05 -4.19
C LEU A 74 1.95 -6.09 -5.12
N ASN A 75 0.69 -6.40 -4.88
CA ASN A 75 0.06 -7.55 -5.52
C ASN A 75 0.89 -8.77 -5.13
N GLN A 76 1.58 -9.38 -5.98
CA GLN A 76 2.40 -10.53 -5.60
C GLN A 76 3.86 -10.28 -5.88
N GLN A 77 4.23 -9.03 -6.02
CA GLN A 77 5.58 -8.65 -6.36
C GLN A 77 6.21 -7.96 -5.16
N MET A 78 7.48 -8.26 -4.91
CA MET A 78 8.19 -7.59 -3.82
C MET A 78 8.79 -6.30 -4.34
N VAL A 79 8.56 -5.22 -3.62
CA VAL A 79 9.09 -3.91 -3.98
C VAL A 79 9.64 -3.24 -2.74
N TYR A 80 10.61 -2.35 -2.96
CA TYR A 80 11.06 -1.46 -1.90
C TYR A 80 10.37 -0.11 -2.06
N ASP A 81 9.88 0.41 -0.96
CA ASP A 81 9.30 1.74 -0.92
C ASP A 81 10.37 2.63 -0.28
N VAL A 82 11.05 3.42 -1.08
CA VAL A 82 12.11 4.29 -0.60
C VAL A 82 11.56 5.70 -0.47
N THR A 83 11.65 6.26 0.72
CA THR A 83 11.20 7.62 0.95
C THR A 83 12.38 8.55 0.82
N ILE A 84 12.25 9.55 -0.04
CA ILE A 84 13.32 10.50 -0.31
C ILE A 84 12.87 11.89 0.07
N LEU A 85 13.71 12.57 0.83
CA LEU A 85 13.50 13.97 1.15
C LEU A 85 14.24 14.80 0.11
N ARG A 86 13.48 15.49 -0.72
CA ARG A 86 14.05 16.31 -1.76
C ARG A 86 14.65 17.58 -1.18
N HIS A 87 15.48 18.22 -1.98
CA HIS A 87 16.14 19.44 -1.52
C HIS A 87 15.15 20.57 -1.25
N ASP A 88 13.97 20.50 -1.86
CA ASP A 88 12.95 21.53 -1.64
C ASP A 88 12.08 21.20 -0.42
N GLY A 89 12.39 20.15 0.33
CA GLY A 89 11.68 19.82 1.54
C GLY A 89 10.50 18.88 1.35
N HIS A 90 10.20 18.49 0.13
CA HIS A 90 9.10 17.58 -0.10
C HIS A 90 9.55 16.13 0.01
N LEU A 91 8.66 15.28 0.48
CA LEU A 91 8.90 13.86 0.54
C LEU A 91 8.27 13.19 -0.68
N VAL A 92 8.98 12.22 -1.24
CA VAL A 92 8.44 11.42 -2.31
C VAL A 92 8.74 9.97 -2.03
N HIS A 93 7.91 9.08 -2.54
CA HIS A 93 8.10 7.64 -2.44
C HIS A 93 8.47 7.10 -3.80
N MET A 94 9.60 6.40 -3.86
CA MET A 94 10.01 5.71 -5.07
C MET A 94 9.82 4.23 -4.84
N LEU A 95 9.07 3.59 -5.71
CA LEU A 95 8.91 2.15 -5.65
C LEU A 95 9.94 1.50 -6.56
N VAL A 96 10.70 0.60 -6.01
CA VAL A 96 11.79 -0.07 -6.72
C VAL A 96 11.52 -1.56 -6.68
N ASP A 97 11.58 -2.21 -7.83
CA ASP A 97 11.42 -3.65 -7.90
C ASP A 97 12.51 -4.30 -7.07
N ALA A 98 12.13 -5.07 -6.07
CA ALA A 98 13.10 -5.66 -5.16
C ALA A 98 13.90 -6.78 -5.82
N THR A 99 13.46 -7.27 -6.95
CA THR A 99 14.16 -8.36 -7.64
C THR A 99 15.27 -7.83 -8.53
N ASN A 100 15.02 -6.76 -9.26
CA ASN A 100 15.98 -6.30 -10.26
C ASN A 100 16.37 -4.83 -10.15
N GLY A 101 15.78 -4.08 -9.23
CA GLY A 101 16.15 -2.68 -9.05
C GLY A 101 15.48 -1.70 -9.98
N THR A 102 14.55 -2.14 -10.79
CA THR A 102 13.88 -1.26 -11.72
C THR A 102 12.99 -0.27 -10.97
N LEU A 103 13.07 1.00 -11.35
CA LEU A 103 12.19 2.01 -10.79
C LEU A 103 10.80 1.80 -11.33
N MET A 104 9.82 1.71 -10.45
CA MET A 104 8.47 1.37 -10.87
C MET A 104 7.53 2.55 -10.86
N SER A 105 7.62 3.40 -9.86
CA SER A 105 6.73 4.54 -9.79
C SER A 105 7.25 5.53 -8.78
N LEU A 106 6.72 6.73 -8.87
CA LEU A 106 7.04 7.83 -7.98
C LEU A 106 5.73 8.39 -7.46
N ARG A 107 5.63 8.58 -6.16
CA ARG A 107 4.44 9.16 -5.56
C ARG A 107 4.83 10.27 -4.60
N PRO A 108 3.99 11.31 -4.52
CA PRO A 108 4.23 12.31 -3.48
C PRO A 108 4.09 11.66 -2.11
N GLY A 109 4.91 12.10 -1.19
CA GLY A 109 4.79 11.68 0.18
C GLY A 109 3.81 12.57 0.90
N SER A 110 3.30 12.10 2.03
CA SER A 110 2.38 12.94 2.77
C SER A 110 2.87 13.24 4.15
#